data_570bb6dcd8c2a4079a033e748f55ffe6
#
_entry.id   570bb6dcd8c2a4079a033e748f55ffe6
#
_cell.length_a   1.000
_cell.length_b   1.000
_cell.length_c   1.000
_cell.angle_alpha   90.00
_cell.angle_beta   90.00
_cell.angle_gamma   90.00
#
_symmetry.space_group_name_H-M   'P 1'
#
loop_
_entity.id
_entity.type
_entity.pdbx_description
1 polymer ?
#
loop_
_entity_poly.entity_id
_entity_poly.type
_entity_poly.pdbx_seq_one_letter_code
_entity_poly.pdbx_strand_id
1 'polypeptide(L)'
;GIYRSQEVVLRTRWGGYRNLKPISSNGSGFIISEDGYILTNAHNIKDNLRSELITTDISITVVVPGGEMYNASIVGIDMISDIALLKINGNNFNYCNLGNSDNVKVGEWAIALGNPRNLISNAQYQPIASAGIISAINADFNLDTQTGKLLDNMIQTDASLNPGNSGGPLIDSSGKVIGINTFIKADSQNLGFAIPINFAKKIANELKLKGIIDRRVSFGLSATQYIYGENRDQIGLYIDRVDYSDSARNEELYR
;
A
#
# COMPACT_ATOMS: atom_id res chain seq x y z
N GLY A 1 4.79 6.39 13.83
CA GLY A 1 3.35 6.17 13.65
C GLY A 1 2.75 7.09 12.61
N ILE A 2 1.77 6.61 11.91
CA ILE A 2 1.00 7.35 10.91
C ILE A 2 -0.45 7.35 11.37
N TYR A 3 -1.05 8.53 11.45
CA TYR A 3 -2.43 8.75 11.88
C TYR A 3 -3.17 9.48 10.78
N ARG A 4 -4.24 8.87 10.29
CA ARG A 4 -5.13 9.46 9.31
C ARG A 4 -6.46 9.82 9.97
N SER A 5 -6.96 11.01 9.67
CA SER A 5 -8.33 11.41 9.97
C SER A 5 -8.98 11.95 8.71
N GLN A 6 -10.22 11.59 8.47
CA GLN A 6 -10.99 12.00 7.30
C GLN A 6 -12.44 12.20 7.68
N GLU A 7 -12.98 13.35 7.36
CA GLU A 7 -14.41 13.59 7.50
C GLU A 7 -15.17 12.85 6.41
N VAL A 8 -16.31 12.29 6.76
CA VAL A 8 -17.14 11.50 5.86
C VAL A 8 -18.54 12.07 5.86
N VAL A 9 -19.06 12.30 4.67
CA VAL A 9 -20.39 12.83 4.44
C VAL A 9 -21.19 11.84 3.60
N LEU A 10 -22.35 11.43 4.09
CA LEU A 10 -23.28 10.59 3.34
C LEU A 10 -24.20 11.48 2.51
N ARG A 11 -24.27 11.23 1.19
CA ARG A 11 -25.29 11.83 0.33
C ARG A 11 -26.62 11.10 0.54
N THR A 12 -27.64 11.81 1.00
CA THR A 12 -28.96 11.23 1.22
C THR A 12 -29.73 11.12 -0.10
N ARG A 13 -30.69 10.17 -0.15
CA ARG A 13 -31.55 9.96 -1.33
C ARG A 13 -32.32 11.20 -1.76
N TRP A 14 -32.50 12.17 -0.86
CA TRP A 14 -33.23 13.42 -1.08
C TRP A 14 -32.33 14.61 -1.43
N GLY A 15 -31.06 14.35 -1.79
CA GLY A 15 -30.11 15.39 -2.19
C GLY A 15 -29.47 16.17 -1.04
N GLY A 16 -29.77 15.83 0.20
CA GLY A 16 -29.11 16.41 1.39
C GLY A 16 -27.80 15.69 1.73
N TYR A 17 -27.08 16.26 2.70
CA TYR A 17 -25.84 15.71 3.22
C TYR A 17 -25.97 15.45 4.71
N ARG A 18 -25.44 14.33 5.18
CA ARG A 18 -25.37 13.99 6.61
C ARG A 18 -23.93 13.73 6.98
N ASN A 19 -23.39 14.50 7.91
CA ASN A 19 -22.06 14.24 8.47
C ASN A 19 -22.09 12.94 9.27
N LEU A 20 -21.16 12.05 8.95
CA LEU A 20 -20.88 10.84 9.72
C LEU A 20 -19.74 11.12 10.70
N LYS A 21 -19.49 10.18 11.60
CA LYS A 21 -18.30 10.25 12.44
C LYS A 21 -17.07 10.19 11.54
N PRO A 22 -16.02 10.98 11.83
CA PRO A 22 -14.78 10.90 11.09
C PRO A 22 -14.22 9.48 11.11
N ILE A 23 -13.71 9.04 9.96
CA ILE A 23 -12.96 7.79 9.88
C ILE A 23 -11.53 8.10 10.28
N SER A 24 -11.03 7.39 11.28
CA SER A 24 -9.63 7.44 11.67
C SER A 24 -9.01 6.06 11.51
N SER A 25 -7.80 6.04 11.02
CA SER A 25 -6.98 4.84 10.98
C SER A 25 -5.56 5.17 11.42
N ASN A 26 -4.86 4.16 11.88
CA ASN A 26 -3.47 4.26 12.28
C ASN A 26 -2.68 3.11 11.68
N GLY A 27 -1.44 3.39 11.37
CA GLY A 27 -0.49 2.44 10.83
C GLY A 27 0.93 2.87 11.15
N SER A 28 1.85 2.21 10.52
CA SER A 28 3.27 2.51 10.59
C SER A 28 3.82 3.00 9.25
N GLY A 29 4.98 3.60 9.30
CA GLY A 29 5.78 3.96 8.15
C GLY A 29 7.23 4.14 8.58
N PHE A 30 8.10 4.37 7.63
CA PHE A 30 9.50 4.65 7.90
C PHE A 30 10.04 5.71 6.94
N ILE A 31 10.89 6.58 7.47
CA ILE A 31 11.54 7.65 6.72
C ILE A 31 12.63 7.02 5.85
N ILE A 32 12.69 7.40 4.58
CA ILE A 32 13.64 6.85 3.59
C ILE A 32 14.66 7.86 3.08
N SER A 33 14.57 9.12 3.53
CA SER A 33 15.51 10.18 3.12
C SER A 33 15.56 11.29 4.18
N GLU A 34 16.69 11.99 4.26
CA GLU A 34 16.91 13.07 5.21
C GLU A 34 15.97 14.27 5.02
N ASP A 35 15.40 14.44 3.83
CA ASP A 35 14.41 15.48 3.51
C ASP A 35 12.97 15.08 3.86
N GLY A 36 12.73 13.86 4.41
CA GLY A 36 11.44 13.47 5.01
C GLY A 36 10.48 12.75 4.08
N TYR A 37 10.94 12.02 3.07
CA TYR A 37 10.09 11.04 2.39
C TYR A 37 9.84 9.82 3.26
N ILE A 38 8.61 9.29 3.22
CA ILE A 38 8.15 8.18 4.06
C ILE A 38 7.46 7.14 3.19
N LEU A 39 7.83 5.87 3.37
CA LEU A 39 7.11 4.74 2.83
C LEU A 39 6.13 4.18 3.86
N THR A 40 4.95 3.79 3.39
CA THR A 40 3.90 3.11 4.14
C THR A 40 3.00 2.30 3.21
N ASN A 41 2.03 1.57 3.76
CA ASN A 41 0.99 0.93 2.94
C ASN A 41 -0.07 1.93 2.47
N ALA A 42 -0.61 1.69 1.27
CA ALA A 42 -1.68 2.51 0.70
C ALA A 42 -2.97 2.46 1.54
N HIS A 43 -3.31 1.29 2.08
CA HIS A 43 -4.51 1.13 2.92
C HIS A 43 -4.44 1.90 4.25
N ASN A 44 -3.26 2.29 4.74
CA ASN A 44 -3.13 3.19 5.89
C ASN A 44 -3.60 4.61 5.55
N ILE A 45 -3.56 5.00 4.27
CA ILE A 45 -3.82 6.35 3.79
C ILE A 45 -5.19 6.47 3.14
N LYS A 46 -5.63 5.46 2.40
CA LYS A 46 -6.89 5.47 1.66
C LYS A 46 -7.66 4.17 1.89
N ASP A 47 -8.92 4.28 2.26
CA ASP A 47 -9.83 3.14 2.30
C ASP A 47 -10.52 2.96 0.95
N ASN A 48 -10.89 1.73 0.62
CA ASN A 48 -11.87 1.42 -0.42
C ASN A 48 -13.28 1.76 0.11
N LEU A 49 -13.60 3.05 0.18
CA LEU A 49 -14.91 3.50 0.63
C LEU A 49 -15.96 3.18 -0.44
N ARG A 50 -17.18 2.86 0.02
CA ARG A 50 -18.32 2.69 -0.86
C ARG A 50 -18.58 3.99 -1.64
N SER A 51 -18.99 3.87 -2.89
CA SER A 51 -19.21 5.00 -3.83
C SER A 51 -20.26 6.04 -3.37
N GLU A 52 -21.04 5.71 -2.34
CA GLU A 52 -22.08 6.58 -1.76
C GLU A 52 -21.53 7.59 -0.73
N LEU A 53 -20.27 7.39 -0.29
CA LEU A 53 -19.65 8.26 0.70
C LEU A 53 -18.83 9.34 0.01
N ILE A 54 -19.13 10.58 0.32
CA ILE A 54 -18.29 11.72 -0.08
C ILE A 54 -17.28 11.95 1.04
N THR A 55 -16.03 11.96 0.68
CA THR A 55 -14.94 12.20 1.63
C THR A 55 -14.35 13.58 1.40
N THR A 56 -14.03 14.24 2.49
CA THR A 56 -13.27 15.50 2.49
C THR A 56 -11.77 15.22 2.43
N ASP A 57 -10.98 16.27 2.53
CA ASP A 57 -9.52 16.18 2.55
C ASP A 57 -9.03 15.24 3.66
N ILE A 58 -8.04 14.45 3.32
CA ILE A 58 -7.39 13.53 4.24
C ILE A 58 -6.35 14.32 5.04
N SER A 59 -6.45 14.31 6.35
CA SER A 59 -5.41 14.81 7.25
C SER A 59 -4.52 13.65 7.72
N ILE A 60 -3.22 13.78 7.50
CA ILE A 60 -2.23 12.77 7.89
C ILE A 60 -1.24 13.40 8.85
N THR A 61 -1.16 12.83 10.04
CA THR A 61 -0.15 13.20 11.05
C THR A 61 0.86 12.06 11.20
N VAL A 62 2.11 12.38 11.10
CA VAL A 62 3.23 11.46 11.32
C VAL A 62 3.86 11.78 12.67
N VAL A 63 4.05 10.75 13.49
CA VAL A 63 4.79 10.86 14.76
C VAL A 63 6.10 10.09 14.60
N VAL A 64 7.21 10.78 14.75
CA VAL A 64 8.56 10.20 14.68
C VAL A 64 9.02 9.73 16.07
N PRO A 65 10.05 8.86 16.16
CA PRO A 65 10.67 8.52 17.43
C PRO A 65 11.10 9.81 18.18
N GLY A 66 10.78 9.86 19.47
CA GLY A 66 10.94 11.10 20.27
C GLY A 66 9.64 11.90 20.46
N GLY A 67 8.58 11.55 19.71
CA GLY A 67 7.22 12.09 19.90
C GLY A 67 6.91 13.35 19.10
N GLU A 68 7.83 13.86 18.30
CA GLU A 68 7.55 15.00 17.42
C GLU A 68 6.49 14.65 16.36
N MET A 69 5.60 15.59 16.08
CA MET A 69 4.48 15.43 15.16
C MET A 69 4.64 16.32 13.93
N TYR A 70 4.39 15.75 12.78
CA TYR A 70 4.45 16.43 11.49
C TYR A 70 3.19 16.19 10.68
N ASN A 71 2.68 17.24 10.04
CA ASN A 71 1.67 17.06 9.00
C ASN A 71 2.36 16.51 7.74
N ALA A 72 1.80 15.45 7.18
CA ALA A 72 2.31 14.83 5.97
C ALA A 72 1.43 15.12 4.77
N SER A 73 2.07 15.36 3.64
CA SER A 73 1.41 15.41 2.33
C SER A 73 1.55 14.07 1.62
N ILE A 74 0.54 13.72 0.83
CA ILE A 74 0.56 12.54 -0.03
C ILE A 74 1.33 12.91 -1.30
N VAL A 75 2.44 12.22 -1.57
CA VAL A 75 3.18 12.35 -2.83
C VAL A 75 2.52 11.47 -3.89
N GLY A 76 2.13 10.27 -3.51
CA GLY A 76 1.38 9.38 -4.38
C GLY A 76 0.96 8.10 -3.66
N ILE A 77 -0.07 7.44 -4.21
CA ILE A 77 -0.64 6.21 -3.67
C ILE A 77 -0.84 5.22 -4.81
N ASP A 78 -0.42 3.99 -4.58
CA ASP A 78 -0.73 2.86 -5.44
C ASP A 78 -1.47 1.77 -4.67
N MET A 79 -2.78 1.70 -4.88
CA MET A 79 -3.65 0.75 -4.18
C MET A 79 -3.41 -0.70 -4.61
N ILE A 80 -2.93 -0.93 -5.83
CA ILE A 80 -2.71 -2.28 -6.38
C ILE A 80 -1.52 -2.93 -5.67
N SER A 81 -0.39 -2.23 -5.56
CA SER A 81 0.79 -2.71 -4.84
C SER A 81 0.73 -2.47 -3.32
N ASP A 82 -0.32 -1.81 -2.84
CA ASP A 82 -0.49 -1.41 -1.45
C ASP A 82 0.66 -0.54 -0.90
N ILE A 83 1.18 0.39 -1.72
CA ILE A 83 2.28 1.28 -1.36
C ILE A 83 1.84 2.75 -1.45
N ALA A 84 2.20 3.54 -0.45
CA ALA A 84 2.07 4.99 -0.46
C ALA A 84 3.39 5.67 -0.13
N LEU A 85 3.63 6.80 -0.80
CA LEU A 85 4.74 7.70 -0.53
C LEU A 85 4.20 9.00 0.05
N LEU A 86 4.69 9.35 1.24
CA LEU A 86 4.34 10.58 1.94
C LEU A 86 5.56 11.49 2.04
N LYS A 87 5.30 12.76 2.36
CA LYS A 87 6.33 13.77 2.60
C LYS A 87 5.98 14.59 3.83
N ILE A 88 6.92 14.71 4.75
CA ILE A 88 6.90 15.66 5.87
C ILE A 88 7.89 16.79 5.60
N ASN A 89 7.57 18.00 6.07
CA ASN A 89 8.44 19.14 5.91
C ASN A 89 9.52 19.15 7.00
N GLY A 90 10.74 19.36 6.60
CA GLY A 90 11.92 19.41 7.45
C GLY A 90 13.15 18.89 6.73
N ASN A 91 14.28 18.92 7.39
CA ASN A 91 15.56 18.42 6.91
C ASN A 91 16.28 17.70 8.06
N ASN A 92 17.30 16.94 7.72
CA ASN A 92 18.14 16.20 8.66
C ASN A 92 17.38 15.13 9.46
N PHE A 93 16.34 14.54 8.87
CA PHE A 93 15.67 13.39 9.48
C PHE A 93 16.59 12.17 9.48
N ASN A 94 16.62 11.45 10.59
CA ASN A 94 17.16 10.10 10.61
C ASN A 94 16.30 9.21 9.72
N TYR A 95 16.90 8.51 8.79
CA TYR A 95 16.21 7.66 7.84
C TYR A 95 16.74 6.22 7.83
N CYS A 96 15.92 5.30 7.37
CA CYS A 96 16.25 3.90 7.28
C CYS A 96 17.10 3.60 6.03
N ASN A 97 18.16 2.81 6.20
CA ASN A 97 18.92 2.28 5.08
C ASN A 97 18.11 1.18 4.39
N LEU A 98 17.87 1.33 3.08
CA LEU A 98 17.17 0.33 2.29
C LEU A 98 18.14 -0.76 1.84
N GLY A 99 17.81 -2.01 2.15
CA GLY A 99 18.56 -3.19 1.79
C GLY A 99 18.32 -3.63 0.34
N ASN A 100 18.58 -4.90 0.08
CA ASN A 100 18.31 -5.56 -1.20
C ASN A 100 17.52 -6.84 -0.95
N SER A 101 16.22 -6.83 -1.28
CA SER A 101 15.32 -7.96 -1.07
C SER A 101 15.62 -9.17 -1.97
N ASP A 102 16.36 -8.99 -3.06
CA ASP A 102 16.72 -10.11 -3.95
C ASP A 102 17.77 -11.05 -3.32
N ASN A 103 18.47 -10.56 -2.28
CA ASN A 103 19.49 -11.34 -1.57
C ASN A 103 18.96 -12.04 -0.31
N VAL A 104 17.69 -11.81 0.05
CA VAL A 104 17.07 -12.38 1.25
C VAL A 104 16.93 -13.88 1.11
N LYS A 105 17.24 -14.63 2.19
CA LYS A 105 17.15 -16.08 2.22
C LYS A 105 16.26 -16.57 3.36
N VAL A 106 15.61 -17.68 3.12
CA VAL A 106 14.83 -18.40 4.16
C VAL A 106 15.77 -18.78 5.31
N GLY A 107 15.30 -18.58 6.54
CA GLY A 107 16.03 -18.82 7.78
C GLY A 107 16.85 -17.62 8.29
N GLU A 108 16.98 -16.54 7.53
CA GLU A 108 17.62 -15.30 8.00
C GLU A 108 16.75 -14.59 9.04
N TRP A 109 17.39 -13.91 9.99
CA TRP A 109 16.68 -13.10 10.99
C TRP A 109 15.92 -11.95 10.32
N ALA A 110 14.70 -11.75 10.78
CA ALA A 110 13.83 -10.65 10.39
C ALA A 110 13.26 -9.96 11.62
N ILE A 111 13.33 -8.63 11.64
CA ILE A 111 12.78 -7.81 12.73
C ILE A 111 11.72 -6.91 12.13
N ALA A 112 10.49 -7.07 12.56
CA ALA A 112 9.38 -6.20 12.19
C ALA A 112 9.27 -5.05 13.20
N LEU A 113 9.25 -3.82 12.69
CA LEU A 113 9.07 -2.61 13.50
C LEU A 113 7.72 -1.97 13.17
N GLY A 114 7.09 -1.38 14.20
CA GLY A 114 5.83 -0.69 14.00
C GLY A 114 5.30 -0.03 15.26
N ASN A 115 4.08 0.52 15.15
CA ASN A 115 3.34 1.11 16.26
C ASN A 115 1.97 0.45 16.43
N PRO A 116 1.91 -0.82 16.87
CA PRO A 116 0.64 -1.48 17.11
C PRO A 116 -0.13 -0.76 18.23
N ARG A 117 -1.46 -0.66 18.06
CA ARG A 117 -2.40 -0.14 19.06
C ARG A 117 -2.28 1.34 19.41
N ASN A 118 -1.66 2.14 18.54
CA ASN A 118 -1.68 3.60 18.71
C ASN A 118 -1.16 4.08 20.09
N LEU A 119 -0.05 3.53 20.54
CA LEU A 119 0.54 3.86 21.85
C LEU A 119 1.20 5.26 21.86
N ILE A 120 0.46 6.30 21.43
CA ILE A 120 0.89 7.67 21.62
C ILE A 120 0.45 8.11 23.02
N SER A 121 1.14 7.76 24.02
CA SER A 121 0.80 8.33 25.33
C SER A 121 1.94 9.09 26.00
N ASN A 122 3.15 9.10 25.44
CA ASN A 122 4.28 9.73 26.12
C ASN A 122 5.24 10.41 25.14
N ALA A 123 5.91 11.45 25.63
CA ALA A 123 7.00 12.18 24.97
C ALA A 123 8.23 11.30 24.57
N GLN A 124 8.16 9.99 24.76
CA GLN A 124 9.19 9.02 24.45
C GLN A 124 8.68 7.95 23.47
N TYR A 125 7.88 8.37 22.48
CA TYR A 125 7.42 7.43 21.45
C TYR A 125 8.58 6.62 20.87
N GLN A 126 8.51 5.30 21.02
CA GLN A 126 9.44 4.34 20.44
C GLN A 126 8.65 3.29 19.66
N PRO A 127 9.12 2.86 18.48
CA PRO A 127 8.51 1.75 17.77
C PRO A 127 8.66 0.44 18.56
N ILE A 128 7.67 -0.44 18.42
CA ILE A 128 7.73 -1.79 18.96
C ILE A 128 8.41 -2.70 17.94
N ALA A 129 9.30 -3.56 18.43
CA ALA A 129 10.00 -4.54 17.63
C ALA A 129 9.48 -5.95 17.94
N SER A 130 9.32 -6.78 16.91
CA SER A 130 9.15 -8.22 17.05
C SER A 130 10.17 -8.92 16.13
N ALA A 131 10.79 -9.98 16.64
CA ALA A 131 11.80 -10.74 15.91
C ALA A 131 11.26 -12.11 15.49
N GLY A 132 11.71 -12.59 14.37
CA GLY A 132 11.46 -13.90 13.80
C GLY A 132 12.48 -14.17 12.69
N ILE A 133 12.11 -15.03 11.77
CA ILE A 133 12.92 -15.38 10.60
C ILE A 133 12.14 -15.16 9.31
N ILE A 134 12.85 -15.16 8.20
CA ILE A 134 12.24 -15.29 6.88
C ILE A 134 11.77 -16.73 6.72
N SER A 135 10.46 -16.93 6.67
CA SER A 135 9.85 -18.26 6.57
C SER A 135 9.72 -18.74 5.12
N ALA A 136 9.48 -17.81 4.19
CA ALA A 136 9.43 -18.06 2.75
C ALA A 136 9.74 -16.78 1.96
N ILE A 137 10.12 -16.95 0.71
CA ILE A 137 10.27 -15.89 -0.30
C ILE A 137 9.40 -16.24 -1.50
N ASN A 138 9.06 -15.24 -2.31
CA ASN A 138 8.21 -15.39 -3.49
C ASN A 138 6.83 -16.03 -3.16
N ALA A 139 6.24 -15.63 -2.03
CA ALA A 139 4.89 -16.04 -1.71
C ALA A 139 3.88 -15.25 -2.55
N ASP A 140 3.13 -15.93 -3.39
CA ASP A 140 2.16 -15.34 -4.31
C ASP A 140 0.73 -15.50 -3.79
N PHE A 141 -0.01 -14.40 -3.75
CA PHE A 141 -1.43 -14.36 -3.35
C PHE A 141 -2.35 -14.02 -4.52
N ASN A 142 -1.78 -13.77 -5.71
CA ASN A 142 -2.51 -13.30 -6.88
C ASN A 142 -3.28 -11.99 -6.65
N LEU A 143 -4.12 -11.64 -7.61
CA LEU A 143 -5.01 -10.49 -7.50
C LEU A 143 -6.14 -10.81 -6.52
N ASP A 144 -6.17 -10.11 -5.40
CA ASP A 144 -7.34 -10.13 -4.52
C ASP A 144 -8.49 -9.35 -5.17
N THR A 145 -9.47 -10.07 -5.69
CA THR A 145 -10.61 -9.49 -6.40
C THR A 145 -11.52 -8.66 -5.50
N GLN A 146 -11.44 -8.80 -4.19
CA GLN A 146 -12.22 -8.01 -3.24
C GLN A 146 -11.58 -6.66 -2.95
N THR A 147 -10.26 -6.63 -2.80
CA THR A 147 -9.51 -5.41 -2.49
C THR A 147 -8.82 -4.79 -3.70
N GLY A 148 -8.68 -5.53 -4.81
CA GLY A 148 -7.95 -5.10 -6.00
C GLY A 148 -6.43 -5.07 -5.82
N LYS A 149 -5.90 -5.67 -4.74
CA LYS A 149 -4.46 -5.73 -4.49
C LYS A 149 -3.82 -6.89 -5.23
N LEU A 150 -2.66 -6.64 -5.82
CA LEU A 150 -1.78 -7.67 -6.37
C LEU A 150 -0.59 -7.83 -5.43
N LEU A 151 -0.58 -8.93 -4.68
CA LEU A 151 0.42 -9.23 -3.66
C LEU A 151 1.19 -10.48 -4.08
N ASP A 152 2.13 -10.27 -4.99
CA ASP A 152 3.00 -11.32 -5.52
C ASP A 152 4.43 -11.15 -5.03
N ASN A 153 5.20 -12.24 -5.06
CA ASN A 153 6.61 -12.26 -4.64
C ASN A 153 6.83 -11.78 -3.19
N MET A 154 5.87 -11.98 -2.30
CA MET A 154 5.94 -11.50 -0.93
C MET A 154 7.01 -12.23 -0.11
N ILE A 155 7.58 -11.52 0.86
CA ILE A 155 8.43 -12.11 1.90
C ILE A 155 7.51 -12.56 3.03
N GLN A 156 7.57 -13.85 3.39
CA GLN A 156 6.88 -14.39 4.56
C GLN A 156 7.81 -14.41 5.77
N THR A 157 7.30 -14.04 6.94
CA THR A 157 8.01 -14.08 8.22
C THR A 157 7.12 -14.58 9.33
N ASP A 158 7.70 -15.22 10.34
CA ASP A 158 7.05 -15.58 11.59
C ASP A 158 7.23 -14.52 12.69
N ALA A 159 7.95 -13.43 12.41
CA ALA A 159 7.95 -12.25 13.26
C ALA A 159 6.52 -11.77 13.50
N SER A 160 6.14 -11.55 14.75
CA SER A 160 4.76 -11.19 15.11
C SER A 160 4.35 -9.86 14.50
N LEU A 161 3.43 -9.92 13.54
CA LEU A 161 2.75 -8.75 12.99
C LEU A 161 1.39 -8.60 13.66
N ASN A 162 1.02 -7.37 13.98
CA ASN A 162 -0.27 -7.01 14.58
C ASN A 162 -0.84 -5.79 13.87
N PRO A 163 -2.15 -5.55 13.94
CA PRO A 163 -2.73 -4.30 13.46
C PRO A 163 -1.98 -3.08 14.00
N GLY A 164 -1.53 -2.20 13.10
CA GLY A 164 -0.66 -1.07 13.39
C GLY A 164 0.81 -1.27 13.00
N ASN A 165 1.30 -2.50 12.78
CA ASN A 165 2.62 -2.74 12.21
C ASN A 165 2.63 -2.57 10.68
N SER A 166 1.46 -2.64 10.02
CA SER A 166 1.33 -2.44 8.58
C SER A 166 1.92 -1.11 8.14
N GLY A 167 2.74 -1.13 7.09
CA GLY A 167 3.50 0.00 6.58
C GLY A 167 4.85 0.23 7.27
N GLY A 168 5.09 -0.41 8.41
CA GLY A 168 6.40 -0.39 9.07
C GLY A 168 7.44 -1.24 8.35
N PRO A 169 8.74 -1.05 8.65
CA PRO A 169 9.80 -1.79 8.01
C PRO A 169 9.94 -3.20 8.57
N LEU A 170 10.24 -4.16 7.69
CA LEU A 170 10.89 -5.42 8.02
C LEU A 170 12.38 -5.23 7.76
N ILE A 171 13.21 -5.43 8.79
CA ILE A 171 14.66 -5.23 8.69
C ILE A 171 15.42 -6.54 8.90
N ASP A 172 16.58 -6.63 8.27
CA ASP A 172 17.53 -7.73 8.47
C ASP A 172 18.38 -7.54 9.75
N SER A 173 19.23 -8.50 10.06
CA SER A 173 20.15 -8.44 11.21
C SER A 173 21.18 -7.32 11.14
N SER A 174 21.40 -6.71 9.96
CA SER A 174 22.27 -5.54 9.78
C SER A 174 21.52 -4.20 9.93
N GLY A 175 20.21 -4.22 10.21
CA GLY A 175 19.37 -3.03 10.34
C GLY A 175 18.92 -2.43 9.01
N LYS A 176 19.10 -3.11 7.89
CA LYS A 176 18.62 -2.65 6.58
C LYS A 176 17.20 -3.12 6.33
N VAL A 177 16.39 -2.25 5.74
CA VAL A 177 15.01 -2.58 5.38
C VAL A 177 15.01 -3.52 4.18
N ILE A 178 14.41 -4.70 4.35
CA ILE A 178 14.24 -5.72 3.32
C ILE A 178 12.80 -5.83 2.81
N GLY A 179 11.84 -5.25 3.55
CA GLY A 179 10.42 -5.25 3.14
C GLY A 179 9.58 -4.25 3.90
N ILE A 180 8.30 -4.11 3.48
CA ILE A 180 7.27 -3.33 4.13
C ILE A 180 6.25 -4.30 4.72
N ASN A 181 6.08 -4.34 6.04
CA ASN A 181 5.06 -5.16 6.69
C ASN A 181 3.67 -4.78 6.17
N THR A 182 2.86 -5.73 5.74
CA THR A 182 1.58 -5.38 5.14
C THR A 182 0.37 -6.08 5.76
N PHE A 183 0.36 -7.39 5.85
CA PHE A 183 -0.81 -8.09 6.38
C PHE A 183 -0.45 -9.40 7.10
N ILE A 184 -1.45 -9.89 7.81
CA ILE A 184 -1.44 -11.20 8.46
C ILE A 184 -2.62 -11.95 7.85
N LYS A 185 -2.41 -13.20 7.47
CA LYS A 185 -3.53 -14.06 7.04
C LYS A 185 -4.45 -14.28 8.25
N ALA A 186 -5.71 -13.85 8.12
CA ALA A 186 -6.73 -14.10 9.14
C ALA A 186 -6.77 -15.60 9.49
N ASP A 187 -6.97 -15.91 10.77
CA ASP A 187 -7.02 -17.28 11.32
C ASP A 187 -5.72 -18.09 11.24
N SER A 188 -4.59 -17.45 10.97
CA SER A 188 -3.28 -18.09 10.95
C SER A 188 -2.35 -17.45 11.99
N GLN A 189 -1.73 -18.27 12.82
CA GLN A 189 -0.69 -17.81 13.73
C GLN A 189 0.67 -17.81 13.03
N ASN A 190 1.49 -16.79 13.29
CA ASN A 190 2.87 -16.70 12.79
C ASN A 190 3.00 -16.68 11.26
N LEU A 191 2.01 -16.13 10.56
CA LEU A 191 2.04 -15.92 9.12
C LEU A 191 1.93 -14.42 8.80
N GLY A 192 3.05 -13.74 8.86
CA GLY A 192 3.21 -12.36 8.46
C GLY A 192 3.79 -12.24 7.05
N PHE A 193 3.42 -11.18 6.34
CA PHE A 193 3.90 -10.92 4.99
C PHE A 193 4.38 -9.49 4.84
N ALA A 194 5.43 -9.33 4.04
CA ALA A 194 6.01 -8.03 3.71
C ALA A 194 6.22 -7.87 2.21
N ILE A 195 5.96 -6.68 1.72
CA ILE A 195 6.25 -6.27 0.33
C ILE A 195 7.76 -6.12 0.18
N PRO A 196 8.42 -6.78 -0.79
CA PRO A 196 9.87 -6.69 -0.97
C PRO A 196 10.34 -5.26 -1.21
N ILE A 197 11.45 -4.87 -0.56
CA ILE A 197 11.91 -3.47 -0.62
C ILE A 197 12.36 -3.04 -2.02
N ASN A 198 12.91 -3.94 -2.85
CA ASN A 198 13.32 -3.60 -4.21
C ASN A 198 12.11 -3.26 -5.09
N PHE A 199 10.98 -3.94 -4.90
CA PHE A 199 9.74 -3.59 -5.54
C PHE A 199 9.22 -2.23 -5.03
N ALA A 200 9.21 -2.03 -3.71
CA ALA A 200 8.79 -0.77 -3.10
C ALA A 200 9.63 0.43 -3.57
N LYS A 201 10.95 0.27 -3.75
CA LYS A 201 11.82 1.31 -4.33
C LYS A 201 11.39 1.74 -5.73
N LYS A 202 11.03 0.78 -6.60
CA LYS A 202 10.57 1.08 -7.96
C LYS A 202 9.29 1.90 -7.93
N ILE A 203 8.30 1.44 -7.15
CA ILE A 203 7.02 2.14 -6.98
C ILE A 203 7.24 3.54 -6.37
N ALA A 204 8.04 3.67 -5.31
CA ALA A 204 8.33 4.95 -4.67
C ALA A 204 8.97 5.97 -5.63
N ASN A 205 9.92 5.53 -6.44
CA ASN A 205 10.55 6.39 -7.45
C ASN A 205 9.56 6.87 -8.49
N GLU A 206 8.67 6.01 -8.97
CA GLU A 206 7.65 6.39 -9.94
C GLU A 206 6.61 7.34 -9.31
N LEU A 207 6.15 7.07 -8.09
CA LEU A 207 5.27 7.97 -7.34
C LEU A 207 5.93 9.33 -7.09
N LYS A 208 7.23 9.36 -6.77
CA LYS A 208 7.98 10.61 -6.59
C LYS A 208 8.04 11.46 -7.86
N LEU A 209 8.20 10.81 -9.01
CA LEU A 209 8.33 11.49 -10.31
C LEU A 209 6.99 11.91 -10.91
N LYS A 210 5.95 11.07 -10.80
CA LYS A 210 4.69 11.23 -11.52
C LYS A 210 3.47 11.41 -10.62
N GLY A 211 3.57 11.12 -9.32
CA GLY A 211 2.46 11.11 -8.37
C GLY A 211 1.52 9.91 -8.51
N ILE A 212 1.59 9.17 -9.59
CA ILE A 212 0.74 8.01 -9.92
C ILE A 212 1.55 6.90 -10.58
N ILE A 213 1.05 5.67 -10.45
CA ILE A 213 1.53 4.52 -11.24
C ILE A 213 0.54 4.31 -12.39
N ASP A 214 1.01 4.49 -13.61
CA ASP A 214 0.20 4.24 -14.80
C ASP A 214 0.35 2.78 -15.23
N ARG A 215 -0.67 1.98 -14.97
CA ARG A 215 -0.75 0.56 -15.36
C ARG A 215 -1.67 0.33 -16.57
N ARG A 216 -2.07 1.41 -17.24
CA ARG A 216 -2.89 1.24 -18.43
C ARG A 216 -2.07 0.60 -19.52
N VAL A 217 -2.50 -0.58 -19.91
CA VAL A 217 -1.97 -1.28 -21.08
C VAL A 217 -2.95 -1.00 -22.22
N SER A 218 -2.49 -0.35 -23.28
CA SER A 218 -3.28 -0.19 -24.49
C SER A 218 -2.98 -1.36 -25.41
N PHE A 219 -3.96 -2.23 -25.59
CA PHE A 219 -3.87 -3.31 -26.61
C PHE A 219 -4.29 -2.83 -27.99
N GLY A 220 -4.58 -1.54 -28.17
CA GLY A 220 -5.14 -1.01 -29.40
C GLY A 220 -6.55 -1.53 -29.70
N LEU A 221 -7.27 -2.00 -28.70
CA LEU A 221 -8.62 -2.51 -28.85
C LEU A 221 -9.62 -1.67 -28.07
N SER A 222 -10.73 -1.33 -28.70
CA SER A 222 -11.93 -0.85 -28.04
C SER A 222 -12.96 -1.97 -28.02
N ALA A 223 -13.50 -2.25 -26.85
CA ALA A 223 -14.52 -3.28 -26.69
C ALA A 223 -15.70 -2.76 -25.90
N THR A 224 -16.91 -3.11 -26.33
CA THR A 224 -18.15 -2.82 -25.65
C THR A 224 -18.71 -4.09 -25.04
N GLN A 225 -19.20 -4.00 -23.82
CA GLN A 225 -19.92 -5.10 -23.20
C GLN A 225 -21.27 -5.28 -23.89
N TYR A 226 -21.53 -6.47 -24.37
CA TYR A 226 -22.79 -6.82 -24.99
C TYR A 226 -23.55 -7.84 -24.12
N ILE A 227 -24.80 -7.53 -23.83
CA ILE A 227 -25.70 -8.41 -23.05
C ILE A 227 -26.67 -9.02 -24.05
N TYR A 228 -26.71 -10.34 -24.15
CA TYR A 228 -27.57 -11.08 -25.07
C TYR A 228 -28.24 -12.28 -24.37
N GLY A 229 -29.09 -12.98 -25.08
CA GLY A 229 -29.92 -14.05 -24.55
C GLY A 229 -31.37 -13.57 -24.30
N GLU A 230 -32.31 -14.50 -24.34
CA GLU A 230 -33.74 -14.21 -24.18
C GLU A 230 -34.04 -13.53 -22.83
N ASN A 231 -33.30 -13.88 -21.79
CA ASN A 231 -33.41 -13.30 -20.44
C ASN A 231 -32.31 -12.27 -20.12
N ARG A 232 -31.48 -11.87 -21.08
CA ARG A 232 -30.31 -11.01 -20.87
C ARG A 232 -29.33 -11.59 -19.84
N ASP A 233 -29.14 -12.87 -19.85
CA ASP A 233 -28.32 -13.64 -18.91
C ASP A 233 -26.91 -13.96 -19.43
N GLN A 234 -26.64 -13.64 -20.69
CA GLN A 234 -25.34 -13.83 -21.31
C GLN A 234 -24.62 -12.49 -21.48
N ILE A 235 -23.35 -12.47 -21.12
CA ILE A 235 -22.49 -11.30 -21.22
C ILE A 235 -21.32 -11.63 -22.15
N GLY A 236 -21.12 -10.81 -23.17
CA GLY A 236 -20.00 -10.90 -24.09
C GLY A 236 -19.28 -9.58 -24.24
N LEU A 237 -18.08 -9.64 -24.78
CA LEU A 237 -17.33 -8.47 -25.23
C LEU A 237 -17.36 -8.44 -26.76
N TYR A 238 -17.83 -7.32 -27.30
CA TYR A 238 -17.76 -7.04 -28.73
C TYR A 238 -16.61 -6.06 -28.97
N ILE A 239 -15.68 -6.41 -29.86
CA ILE A 239 -14.58 -5.54 -30.23
C ILE A 239 -15.10 -4.54 -31.27
N ASP A 240 -15.28 -3.29 -30.85
CA ASP A 240 -15.81 -2.24 -31.72
C ASP A 240 -14.75 -1.67 -32.65
N ARG A 241 -13.50 -1.63 -32.17
CA ARG A 241 -12.42 -0.99 -32.90
C ARG A 241 -11.08 -1.62 -32.55
N VAL A 242 -10.25 -1.79 -33.57
CA VAL A 242 -8.83 -2.11 -33.43
C VAL A 242 -8.02 -0.89 -33.81
N ASP A 243 -7.22 -0.38 -32.88
CA ASP A 243 -6.33 0.73 -33.18
C ASP A 243 -4.95 0.18 -33.55
N TYR A 244 -4.56 0.36 -34.79
CA TYR A 244 -3.30 -0.14 -35.36
C TYR A 244 -2.09 0.74 -34.97
N SER A 245 -2.10 1.37 -33.81
CA SER A 245 -0.92 2.05 -33.27
C SER A 245 0.23 1.05 -33.00
N ASP A 246 1.47 1.56 -32.94
CA ASP A 246 2.70 0.75 -32.92
C ASP A 246 2.77 -0.40 -31.88
N SER A 247 2.01 -0.32 -30.80
CA SER A 247 1.92 -1.38 -29.80
C SER A 247 1.18 -2.65 -30.27
N ALA A 248 0.18 -2.51 -31.17
CA ALA A 248 -0.54 -3.65 -31.72
C ALA A 248 0.21 -4.31 -32.89
N ARG A 249 1.19 -3.64 -33.47
CA ARG A 249 2.02 -4.18 -34.57
C ARG A 249 3.12 -5.13 -34.11
N ASN A 250 3.56 -4.98 -32.86
CA ASN A 250 4.72 -5.73 -32.34
C ASN A 250 4.35 -7.04 -31.66
N GLU A 251 3.09 -7.33 -31.42
CA GLU A 251 2.67 -8.58 -30.84
C GLU A 251 1.87 -9.36 -31.89
N GLU A 252 2.27 -10.60 -32.13
CA GLU A 252 1.66 -11.56 -33.09
C GLU A 252 0.18 -11.88 -32.77
N LEU A 253 -0.66 -10.87 -32.60
CA LEU A 253 -2.11 -10.99 -32.42
C LEU A 253 -2.87 -11.32 -33.72
N TYR A 254 -2.14 -11.59 -34.82
CA TYR A 254 -2.68 -11.89 -36.13
C TYR A 254 -2.43 -13.34 -36.59
N ARG A 255 -2.29 -14.29 -35.67
CA ARG A 255 -2.28 -15.71 -36.07
C ARG A 255 -3.43 -16.46 -35.47
#